data_62e5c8554480f17c139398d9b4daf5f6
#
_entry.id   62e5c8554480f17c139398d9b4daf5f6
#
_cell.length_a   1.000
_cell.length_b   1.000
_cell.length_c   1.000
_cell.angle_alpha   90.00
_cell.angle_beta   90.00
_cell.angle_gamma   90.00
#
_symmetry.space_group_name_H-M   'P 1'
#
loop_
_entity.id
_entity.type
_entity.pdbx_description
1 polymer ?
#
loop_
_entity_poly.entity_id
_entity_poly.type
_entity_poly.pdbx_seq_one_letter_code
_entity_poly.pdbx_strand_id
1 'polypeptide(L)'
;DSNVPGSPPNAGRLGDEHEHASLLVRIFGDKFNFGGPSYQIKNSWIHFEDSDGSTIHRHSSGVTLGFLFDTLNIVVGWESIGYNEPFDSSKPVDPCFIFPDGRQFCTNEDYSLKFYINHELVKDIYNYVIEEGDRILITYGSETPEQIEEQLRELDSQIISG
;
A
#
# COMPACT_ATOMS: atom_id res chain seq x y z
N ASP A 1 -18.17 -14.76 -4.50
CA ASP A 1 -19.39 -14.09 -4.22
C ASP A 1 -19.19 -12.98 -3.20
N SER A 2 -19.52 -11.76 -3.56
CA SER A 2 -19.26 -10.57 -2.77
C SER A 2 -20.44 -10.15 -1.89
N ASN A 3 -21.35 -11.05 -1.54
CA ASN A 3 -22.54 -10.72 -0.78
C ASN A 3 -22.38 -10.81 0.74
N VAL A 4 -21.17 -11.08 1.21
CA VAL A 4 -20.88 -11.11 2.66
C VAL A 4 -20.83 -9.66 3.17
N PRO A 5 -21.51 -9.34 4.29
CA PRO A 5 -21.46 -7.99 4.85
C PRO A 5 -20.03 -7.54 5.12
N GLY A 6 -19.68 -6.32 4.71
CA GLY A 6 -18.32 -5.79 4.82
C GLY A 6 -17.38 -6.23 3.71
N SER A 7 -17.86 -7.01 2.75
CA SER A 7 -17.07 -7.45 1.60
C SER A 7 -16.65 -6.24 0.75
N PRO A 8 -15.37 -6.16 0.37
CA PRO A 8 -14.94 -5.07 -0.52
C PRO A 8 -15.55 -5.21 -1.92
N PRO A 9 -15.69 -4.08 -2.65
CA PRO A 9 -16.18 -4.12 -4.01
C PRO A 9 -15.34 -5.05 -4.88
N ASN A 10 -16.00 -5.81 -5.74
CA ASN A 10 -15.37 -6.73 -6.69
C ASN A 10 -14.59 -7.88 -6.06
N ALA A 11 -14.68 -8.07 -4.75
CA ALA A 11 -14.06 -9.22 -4.08
C ALA A 11 -14.77 -10.51 -4.49
N GLY A 12 -13.97 -11.55 -4.71
CA GLY A 12 -14.47 -12.90 -4.85
C GLY A 12 -14.87 -13.49 -3.50
N ARG A 13 -15.11 -14.80 -3.48
CA ARG A 13 -15.40 -15.49 -2.24
C ARG A 13 -14.19 -15.46 -1.33
N LEU A 14 -14.41 -15.19 -0.05
CA LEU A 14 -13.33 -15.25 0.94
C LEU A 14 -12.69 -16.65 0.93
N GLY A 15 -11.38 -16.69 0.78
CA GLY A 15 -10.61 -17.93 0.71
C GLY A 15 -10.44 -18.51 -0.70
N ASP A 16 -10.98 -17.86 -1.74
CA ASP A 16 -10.81 -18.33 -3.11
C ASP A 16 -9.39 -18.10 -3.65
N GLU A 17 -8.64 -17.19 -3.05
CA GLU A 17 -7.21 -16.99 -3.31
C GLU A 17 -6.46 -16.78 -2.00
N HIS A 18 -5.16 -17.04 -2.02
CA HIS A 18 -4.28 -16.81 -0.88
C HIS A 18 -2.93 -16.37 -1.42
N GLU A 19 -2.71 -15.06 -1.45
CA GLU A 19 -1.55 -14.44 -2.08
C GLU A 19 -0.81 -13.56 -1.09
N HIS A 20 0.50 -13.45 -1.26
CA HIS A 20 1.37 -12.68 -0.38
C HIS A 20 2.21 -11.71 -1.17
N ALA A 21 2.42 -10.52 -0.61
CA ALA A 21 3.30 -9.52 -1.19
C ALA A 21 4.12 -8.83 -0.11
N SER A 22 5.29 -8.33 -0.50
CA SER A 22 6.17 -7.57 0.39
C SER A 22 5.89 -6.09 0.23
N LEU A 23 5.84 -5.36 1.35
CA LEU A 23 5.65 -3.91 1.37
C LEU A 23 6.76 -3.25 2.18
N LEU A 24 7.33 -2.19 1.63
CA LEU A 24 8.26 -1.30 2.33
C LEU A 24 7.77 0.13 2.17
N VAL A 25 7.61 0.84 3.29
CA VAL A 25 7.25 2.26 3.31
C VAL A 25 8.40 3.03 3.93
N ARG A 26 8.93 4.01 3.18
CA ARG A 26 10.00 4.91 3.63
C ARG A 26 9.52 6.34 3.55
N ILE A 27 9.66 7.09 4.65
CA ILE A 27 9.26 8.50 4.72
C ILE A 27 10.46 9.28 5.22
N PHE A 28 11.03 10.14 4.36
CA PHE A 28 12.28 10.86 4.61
C PHE A 28 13.40 9.89 5.04
N GLY A 29 13.47 8.73 4.40
CA GLY A 29 14.45 7.70 4.69
C GLY A 29 14.12 6.79 5.88
N ASP A 30 13.10 7.10 6.67
CA ASP A 30 12.73 6.29 7.82
C ASP A 30 11.69 5.23 7.44
N LYS A 31 11.90 4.02 7.91
CA LYS A 31 10.96 2.92 7.66
C LYS A 31 9.73 3.05 8.55
N PHE A 32 8.54 2.98 7.95
CA PHE A 32 7.30 2.85 8.71
C PHE A 32 6.97 1.36 8.87
N ASN A 33 6.63 0.95 10.09
CA ASN A 33 6.38 -0.45 10.41
C ASN A 33 4.90 -0.68 10.76
N PHE A 34 4.25 -1.58 10.03
CA PHE A 34 2.87 -1.99 10.27
C PHE A 34 2.73 -3.17 11.25
N GLY A 35 3.80 -3.53 11.95
CA GLY A 35 3.79 -4.67 12.88
C GLY A 35 3.07 -4.43 14.19
N GLY A 36 2.72 -3.19 14.50
CA GLY A 36 2.02 -2.86 15.74
C GLY A 36 0.58 -3.38 15.76
N PRO A 37 -0.01 -3.58 16.97
CA PRO A 37 -1.34 -4.18 17.08
C PRO A 37 -2.45 -3.44 16.35
N SER A 38 -2.34 -2.11 16.23
CA SER A 38 -3.35 -1.30 15.57
C SER A 38 -3.42 -1.52 14.06
N TYR A 39 -2.44 -2.20 13.46
CA TYR A 39 -2.40 -2.46 12.03
C TYR A 39 -2.62 -3.94 11.69
N GLN A 40 -2.84 -4.80 12.68
CA GLN A 40 -2.89 -6.26 12.49
C GLN A 40 -4.32 -6.75 12.34
N ILE A 41 -4.57 -7.61 11.35
CA ILE A 41 -5.83 -8.32 11.08
C ILE A 41 -7.05 -7.40 11.20
N LYS A 42 -7.07 -6.34 10.39
CA LYS A 42 -8.18 -5.38 10.42
C LYS A 42 -9.42 -5.88 9.69
N ASN A 43 -9.25 -6.86 8.82
CA ASN A 43 -10.32 -7.52 8.09
C ASN A 43 -9.83 -8.88 7.60
N SER A 44 -10.74 -9.71 7.11
CA SER A 44 -10.41 -11.07 6.67
C SER A 44 -9.90 -11.14 5.24
N TRP A 45 -10.17 -10.12 4.41
CA TRP A 45 -9.87 -10.18 2.97
C TRP A 45 -8.43 -9.83 2.64
N ILE A 46 -7.86 -8.83 3.32
CA ILE A 46 -6.49 -8.38 3.11
C ILE A 46 -5.97 -7.75 4.40
N HIS A 47 -4.80 -8.16 4.87
CA HIS A 47 -4.30 -7.71 6.17
C HIS A 47 -2.82 -8.00 6.36
N PHE A 48 -2.25 -7.41 7.41
CA PHE A 48 -1.00 -7.84 8.04
C PHE A 48 -1.33 -8.76 9.22
N GLU A 49 -0.43 -9.69 9.53
CA GLU A 49 -0.63 -10.64 10.64
C GLU A 49 0.70 -11.00 11.32
N ASP A 50 0.61 -11.70 12.46
CA ASP A 50 1.77 -12.22 13.19
C ASP A 50 2.79 -11.16 13.61
N SER A 51 2.32 -9.95 13.91
CA SER A 51 3.16 -8.80 14.25
C SER A 51 4.18 -8.45 13.15
N ASP A 52 3.97 -8.95 11.95
CA ASP A 52 4.77 -8.66 10.76
C ASP A 52 4.10 -7.52 9.98
N GLY A 53 4.84 -6.46 9.76
CA GLY A 53 4.36 -5.29 9.02
C GLY A 53 4.93 -5.19 7.61
N SER A 54 5.57 -6.23 7.10
CA SER A 54 6.17 -6.21 5.78
C SER A 54 5.55 -7.18 4.78
N THR A 55 4.74 -8.13 5.25
CA THR A 55 4.03 -9.05 4.34
C THR A 55 2.53 -8.77 4.37
N ILE A 56 1.98 -8.50 3.18
CA ILE A 56 0.53 -8.37 2.97
C ILE A 56 -0.02 -9.75 2.64
N HIS A 57 -1.12 -10.12 3.30
CA HIS A 57 -1.85 -11.37 3.05
C HIS A 57 -3.20 -11.04 2.41
N ARG A 58 -3.46 -11.56 1.21
CA ARG A 58 -4.73 -11.39 0.50
C ARG A 58 -5.42 -12.75 0.39
N HIS A 59 -6.65 -12.84 0.91
CA HIS A 59 -7.42 -14.08 1.02
C HIS A 59 -8.64 -14.14 0.10
N SER A 60 -8.73 -13.24 -0.86
CA SER A 60 -9.85 -13.22 -1.81
C SER A 60 -9.40 -12.56 -3.10
N SER A 61 -9.93 -13.02 -4.24
CA SER A 61 -9.67 -12.39 -5.52
C SER A 61 -10.27 -10.98 -5.57
N GLY A 62 -9.69 -10.12 -6.38
CA GLY A 62 -10.23 -8.78 -6.64
C GLY A 62 -10.07 -7.75 -5.53
N VAL A 63 -9.50 -8.11 -4.39
CA VAL A 63 -9.30 -7.16 -3.28
C VAL A 63 -8.07 -6.31 -3.53
N THR A 64 -8.23 -4.99 -3.45
CA THR A 64 -7.18 -4.03 -3.82
C THR A 64 -6.33 -3.60 -2.64
N LEU A 65 -5.15 -3.06 -2.95
CA LEU A 65 -4.31 -2.35 -1.95
C LEU A 65 -5.06 -1.18 -1.34
N GLY A 66 -5.88 -0.48 -2.13
CA GLY A 66 -6.69 0.62 -1.61
C GLY A 66 -7.59 0.19 -0.48
N PHE A 67 -8.19 -1.00 -0.58
CA PHE A 67 -9.01 -1.53 0.50
C PHE A 67 -8.17 -1.79 1.76
N LEU A 68 -6.95 -2.34 1.61
CA LEU A 68 -6.06 -2.51 2.76
C LEU A 68 -5.83 -1.18 3.48
N PHE A 69 -5.46 -0.13 2.74
CA PHE A 69 -5.21 1.17 3.36
C PHE A 69 -6.48 1.79 3.95
N ASP A 70 -7.64 1.60 3.31
CA ASP A 70 -8.92 2.03 3.89
C ASP A 70 -9.13 1.43 5.28
N THR A 71 -8.84 0.13 5.45
CA THR A 71 -9.03 -0.54 6.75
C THR A 71 -8.05 -0.07 7.81
N LEU A 72 -6.91 0.50 7.40
CA LEU A 72 -5.90 1.07 8.30
C LEU A 72 -6.15 2.55 8.58
N ASN A 73 -7.18 3.14 7.99
CA ASN A 73 -7.48 4.57 8.02
C ASN A 73 -6.32 5.42 7.47
N ILE A 74 -5.62 4.88 6.49
CA ILE A 74 -4.55 5.58 5.76
C ILE A 74 -5.12 6.00 4.42
N VAL A 75 -4.99 7.29 4.09
CA VAL A 75 -5.40 7.81 2.78
C VAL A 75 -4.22 7.69 1.83
N VAL A 76 -4.44 7.02 0.70
CA VAL A 76 -3.51 7.02 -0.43
C VAL A 76 -4.30 7.60 -1.61
N GLY A 77 -4.11 8.88 -1.88
CA GLY A 77 -4.96 9.55 -2.87
C GLY A 77 -4.46 10.92 -3.22
N TRP A 78 -5.39 11.79 -3.63
CA TRP A 78 -5.09 13.13 -4.09
C TRP A 78 -5.19 14.11 -2.94
N GLU A 79 -4.29 15.10 -2.94
CA GLU A 79 -4.29 16.16 -1.92
C GLU A 79 -5.66 16.82 -1.76
N SER A 80 -6.38 17.02 -2.85
CA SER A 80 -7.64 17.78 -2.85
C SER A 80 -8.83 17.04 -2.27
N ILE A 81 -8.77 15.72 -2.10
CA ILE A 81 -9.93 14.94 -1.66
C ILE A 81 -9.81 14.36 -0.26
N GLY A 82 -8.59 14.14 0.25
CA GLY A 82 -8.36 13.70 1.62
C GLY A 82 -8.88 12.30 1.96
N TYR A 83 -9.28 11.51 0.98
CA TYR A 83 -9.70 10.12 1.14
C TYR A 83 -9.33 9.30 -0.09
N ASN A 84 -9.37 7.98 0.06
CA ASN A 84 -8.98 7.08 -1.01
C ASN A 84 -9.95 7.11 -2.18
N GLU A 85 -9.39 7.29 -3.39
CA GLU A 85 -10.10 7.24 -4.65
C GLU A 85 -9.25 6.54 -5.70
N PRO A 86 -9.87 5.89 -6.69
CA PRO A 86 -9.14 5.39 -7.85
C PRO A 86 -8.43 6.51 -8.60
N PHE A 87 -7.29 6.17 -9.20
CA PHE A 87 -6.58 7.10 -10.05
C PHE A 87 -7.44 7.54 -11.22
N ASP A 88 -7.49 8.85 -11.48
CA ASP A 88 -8.19 9.44 -12.61
C ASP A 88 -7.18 10.25 -13.42
N SER A 89 -6.80 9.75 -14.60
CA SER A 89 -5.80 10.38 -15.46
C SER A 89 -6.24 11.72 -16.03
N SER A 90 -7.53 12.06 -15.92
CA SER A 90 -8.06 13.36 -16.37
C SER A 90 -7.83 14.47 -15.36
N LYS A 91 -7.40 14.15 -14.14
CA LYS A 91 -7.19 15.13 -13.07
C LYS A 91 -5.70 15.35 -12.83
N PRO A 92 -5.28 16.57 -12.50
CA PRO A 92 -3.92 16.82 -11.99
C PRO A 92 -3.70 15.98 -10.73
N VAL A 93 -2.53 15.36 -10.61
CA VAL A 93 -2.27 14.42 -9.54
C VAL A 93 -1.08 14.83 -8.73
N ASP A 94 -1.34 15.27 -7.49
CA ASP A 94 -0.33 15.34 -6.46
C ASP A 94 -0.71 14.31 -5.40
N PRO A 95 -0.10 13.10 -5.44
CA PRO A 95 -0.49 12.03 -4.54
C PRO A 95 -0.11 12.35 -3.11
N CYS A 96 -0.94 11.88 -2.20
CA CYS A 96 -0.75 12.03 -0.75
C CYS A 96 -0.80 10.68 -0.06
N PHE A 97 -0.01 10.58 1.00
CA PHE A 97 -0.08 9.48 1.96
C PHE A 97 -0.38 10.12 3.32
N ILE A 98 -1.57 9.85 3.87
CA ILE A 98 -2.07 10.56 5.06
C ILE A 98 -2.38 9.54 6.15
N PHE A 99 -1.74 9.70 7.30
CA PHE A 99 -1.94 8.82 8.45
C PHE A 99 -3.16 9.24 9.28
N PRO A 100 -3.72 8.29 10.09
CA PRO A 100 -4.88 8.61 10.93
C PRO A 100 -4.64 9.73 11.95
N ASP A 101 -3.39 9.96 12.34
CA ASP A 101 -3.02 11.05 13.27
C ASP A 101 -2.94 12.42 12.58
N GLY A 102 -3.23 12.49 11.28
CA GLY A 102 -3.26 13.72 10.51
C GLY A 102 -1.95 14.09 9.83
N ARG A 103 -0.86 13.33 10.03
CA ARG A 103 0.39 13.58 9.29
C ARG A 103 0.16 13.32 7.81
N GLN A 104 0.57 14.27 6.98
CA GLN A 104 0.35 14.25 5.53
C GLN A 104 1.67 14.32 4.79
N PHE A 105 1.81 13.45 3.82
CA PHE A 105 3.00 13.40 2.95
C PHE A 105 2.54 13.45 1.52
N CYS A 106 2.49 14.67 0.98
CA CYS A 106 1.97 14.96 -0.36
C CYS A 106 3.08 15.46 -1.26
N THR A 107 3.05 15.08 -2.52
CA THR A 107 3.98 15.61 -3.52
C THR A 107 3.83 17.13 -3.59
N ASN A 108 4.97 17.82 -3.57
CA ASN A 108 5.06 19.28 -3.70
C ASN A 108 6.36 19.65 -4.46
N GLU A 109 6.78 20.91 -4.40
CA GLU A 109 7.98 21.37 -5.11
C GLU A 109 9.27 20.71 -4.59
N ASP A 110 9.31 20.37 -3.30
CA ASP A 110 10.53 19.89 -2.64
C ASP A 110 10.58 18.38 -2.48
N TYR A 111 9.42 17.73 -2.35
CA TYR A 111 9.32 16.30 -2.01
C TYR A 111 8.28 15.62 -2.89
N SER A 112 8.50 14.34 -3.16
CA SER A 112 7.54 13.56 -3.95
C SER A 112 7.22 12.22 -3.30
N LEU A 113 5.95 11.82 -3.42
CA LEU A 113 5.46 10.50 -3.05
C LEU A 113 5.53 9.63 -4.30
N LYS A 114 6.19 8.48 -4.18
CA LYS A 114 6.44 7.56 -5.30
C LYS A 114 6.01 6.15 -4.94
N PHE A 115 5.47 5.44 -5.92
CA PHE A 115 5.03 4.06 -5.77
C PHE A 115 5.77 3.18 -6.78
N TYR A 116 6.34 2.08 -6.30
CA TYR A 116 7.00 1.10 -7.17
C TYR A 116 6.36 -0.27 -6.93
N ILE A 117 6.09 -0.99 -8.00
CA ILE A 117 5.66 -2.38 -7.95
C ILE A 117 6.68 -3.19 -8.77
N ASN A 118 7.37 -4.12 -8.12
CA ASN A 118 8.40 -4.93 -8.75
C ASN A 118 9.43 -4.08 -9.51
N HIS A 119 9.95 -3.04 -8.86
CA HIS A 119 10.91 -2.08 -9.37
C HIS A 119 10.38 -1.11 -10.43
N GLU A 120 9.11 -1.19 -10.79
CA GLU A 120 8.52 -0.32 -11.79
C GLU A 120 7.78 0.83 -11.12
N LEU A 121 8.11 2.07 -11.50
CA LEU A 121 7.43 3.26 -11.02
C LEU A 121 6.01 3.30 -11.59
N VAL A 122 5.02 3.40 -10.73
CA VAL A 122 3.60 3.47 -11.12
C VAL A 122 2.95 4.71 -10.52
N LYS A 123 1.86 5.18 -11.13
CA LYS A 123 1.17 6.38 -10.66
C LYS A 123 0.12 6.11 -9.61
N ASP A 124 -0.42 4.90 -9.59
CA ASP A 124 -1.53 4.54 -8.71
C ASP A 124 -1.35 3.11 -8.20
N ILE A 125 -1.59 2.93 -6.90
CA ILE A 125 -1.61 1.60 -6.28
C ILE A 125 -2.97 1.29 -5.67
N TYR A 126 -3.91 2.24 -5.68
CA TYR A 126 -5.21 2.05 -5.02
C TYR A 126 -5.98 0.86 -5.59
N ASN A 127 -6.02 0.76 -6.93
CA ASN A 127 -6.75 -0.31 -7.61
C ASN A 127 -5.92 -1.57 -7.84
N TYR A 128 -4.69 -1.60 -7.39
CA TYR A 128 -3.83 -2.73 -7.65
C TYR A 128 -4.21 -3.94 -6.78
N VAL A 129 -4.33 -5.09 -7.42
CA VAL A 129 -4.56 -6.38 -6.74
C VAL A 129 -3.23 -7.11 -6.71
N ILE A 130 -2.68 -7.35 -5.52
CA ILE A 130 -1.37 -7.98 -5.40
C ILE A 130 -1.41 -9.42 -5.88
N GLU A 131 -0.30 -9.85 -6.47
CA GLU A 131 -0.07 -11.23 -6.87
C GLU A 131 1.06 -11.82 -6.03
N GLU A 132 1.11 -13.13 -5.92
CA GLU A 132 2.10 -13.82 -5.12
C GLU A 132 3.52 -13.39 -5.48
N GLY A 133 4.28 -12.96 -4.47
CA GLY A 133 5.66 -12.55 -4.65
C GLY A 133 5.86 -11.09 -5.05
N ASP A 134 4.79 -10.32 -5.23
CA ASP A 134 4.91 -8.90 -5.54
C ASP A 134 5.70 -8.16 -4.45
N ARG A 135 6.45 -7.14 -4.87
CA ARG A 135 7.24 -6.30 -3.99
C ARG A 135 6.91 -4.84 -4.24
N ILE A 136 6.41 -4.16 -3.20
CA ILE A 136 5.85 -2.81 -3.30
C ILE A 136 6.65 -1.86 -2.43
N LEU A 137 7.13 -0.77 -3.03
CA LEU A 137 7.77 0.33 -2.31
C LEU A 137 6.89 1.56 -2.39
N ILE A 138 6.60 2.14 -1.22
CA ILE A 138 6.01 3.47 -1.10
C ILE A 138 7.07 4.33 -0.43
N THR A 139 7.51 5.41 -1.10
CA THR A 139 8.58 6.24 -0.56
C THR A 139 8.31 7.72 -0.78
N TYR A 140 8.59 8.51 0.23
CA TYR A 140 8.37 9.95 0.23
C TYR A 140 9.63 10.69 0.65
N GLY A 141 10.02 11.67 -0.14
CA GLY A 141 11.16 12.53 0.15
C GLY A 141 11.77 13.09 -1.13
N SER A 142 13.05 13.42 -1.06
CA SER A 142 13.84 13.94 -2.19
C SER A 142 14.98 12.98 -2.53
N GLU A 143 14.70 11.69 -2.59
CA GLU A 143 15.70 10.66 -2.79
C GLU A 143 16.42 10.81 -4.13
N THR A 144 17.74 10.58 -4.10
CA THR A 144 18.53 10.43 -5.32
C THR A 144 18.23 9.07 -5.97
N PRO A 145 18.57 8.88 -7.26
CA PRO A 145 18.44 7.57 -7.89
C PRO A 145 19.15 6.47 -7.12
N GLU A 146 20.31 6.75 -6.52
CA GLU A 146 21.06 5.78 -5.73
C GLU A 146 20.32 5.40 -4.44
N GLN A 147 19.66 6.36 -3.81
CA GLN A 147 18.87 6.11 -2.61
C GLN A 147 17.63 5.27 -2.93
N ILE A 148 16.98 5.52 -4.06
CA ILE A 148 15.87 4.67 -4.52
C ILE A 148 16.37 3.24 -4.75
N GLU A 149 17.52 3.06 -5.40
CA GLU A 149 18.11 1.74 -5.62
C GLU A 149 18.38 1.02 -4.29
N GLU A 150 18.86 1.73 -3.27
CA GLU A 150 19.07 1.15 -1.94
C GLU A 150 17.76 0.68 -1.32
N GLN A 151 16.70 1.49 -1.45
CA GLN A 151 15.38 1.12 -0.93
C GLN A 151 14.81 -0.10 -1.68
N LEU A 152 14.99 -0.17 -2.99
CA LEU A 152 14.55 -1.33 -3.77
C LEU A 152 15.34 -2.59 -3.39
N ARG A 153 16.64 -2.48 -3.09
CA ARG A 153 17.43 -3.60 -2.59
C ARG A 153 16.96 -4.06 -1.23
N GLU A 154 16.61 -3.12 -0.35
CA GLU A 154 16.04 -3.46 0.96
C GLU A 154 14.71 -4.21 0.78
N LEU A 155 13.84 -3.71 -0.09
CA LEU A 155 12.58 -4.37 -0.41
C LEU A 155 12.80 -5.79 -0.91
N ASP A 156 13.76 -5.99 -1.81
CA ASP A 156 14.08 -7.31 -2.34
C ASP A 156 14.60 -8.28 -1.28
N SER A 157 15.22 -7.75 -0.22
CA SER A 157 15.76 -8.56 0.87
C SER A 157 14.70 -8.95 1.90
N GLN A 158 13.53 -8.33 1.89
CA GLN A 158 12.48 -8.67 2.83
C GLN A 158 11.94 -10.08 2.59
N ILE A 159 11.77 -10.83 3.67
CA ILE A 159 11.21 -12.18 3.59
C ILE A 159 9.69 -12.06 3.51
N ILE A 160 9.10 -12.72 2.52
CA ILE A 160 7.65 -12.80 2.39
C ILE A 160 7.18 -13.98 3.24
N SER A 161 6.49 -13.67 4.33
CA SER A 161 6.03 -14.67 5.29
C SER A 161 4.70 -15.26 4.81
N GLY A 162 4.65 -16.55 4.68
CA GLY A 162 3.45 -17.17 4.16
C GLY A 162 2.92 -18.25 5.01
#